data_12d372d64a2b1c948bc02bcabe57b053
#
_entry.id   12d372d64a2b1c948bc02bcabe57b053
#
_cell.length_a   1.000
_cell.length_b   1.000
_cell.length_c   1.000
_cell.angle_alpha   90.00
_cell.angle_beta   90.00
_cell.angle_gamma   90.00
#
_symmetry.space_group_name_H-M   'P 1'
#
loop_
_entity.id
_entity.type
_entity.pdbx_description
1 polymer ?
#
loop_
_entity_poly.entity_id
_entity_poly.type
_entity_poly.pdbx_seq_one_letter_code
_entity_poly.pdbx_strand_id
1 'polypeptide(L)'
;YSLVMYSEIILIGVLVGLEIPLLTRIIEENAGNLRITLSSIFSFDYIGGLAGSIAFPLLLLPQLGYFSTAFLVGAMNLGISLFILYSYRQYIGRTALWKVIIYISGAGMIMGMLFSENLASGIEQGLYRDKVIYSEQTPYQKLVLTKHKDDVRLYINGNIQFSSSDEYRYHEALVHVPMSAEKKREKVLILGGGDGLAVREVLKYKEVQQIYLVDLDAEVTELCRSHKDIKKLNEGSLDSVKLKIYNEDAYE
;
A
#
# COMPACT_ATOMS: atom_id res chain seq x y z
N TYR A 1 -11.80 -15.39 -10.39
CA TYR A 1 -10.81 -14.65 -9.60
C TYR A 1 -10.24 -15.51 -8.47
N SER A 2 -11.08 -16.07 -7.59
CA SER A 2 -10.65 -16.90 -6.45
C SER A 2 -9.84 -18.12 -6.84
N LEU A 3 -10.18 -18.79 -7.95
CA LEU A 3 -9.46 -19.97 -8.42
C LEU A 3 -8.02 -19.64 -8.83
N VAL A 4 -7.80 -18.51 -9.50
CA VAL A 4 -6.45 -18.04 -9.87
C VAL A 4 -5.65 -17.74 -8.61
N MET A 5 -6.22 -16.98 -7.70
CA MET A 5 -5.58 -16.61 -6.43
C MET A 5 -5.18 -17.84 -5.61
N TYR A 6 -6.07 -18.83 -5.43
CA TYR A 6 -5.74 -20.06 -4.71
C TYR A 6 -4.69 -20.91 -5.44
N SER A 7 -4.72 -20.97 -6.76
CA SER A 7 -3.71 -21.71 -7.53
C SER A 7 -2.31 -21.11 -7.37
N GLU A 8 -2.19 -19.79 -7.34
CA GLU A 8 -0.92 -19.09 -7.09
C GLU A 8 -0.41 -19.35 -5.67
N ILE A 9 -1.28 -19.27 -4.66
CA ILE A 9 -0.91 -19.54 -3.26
C ILE A 9 -0.42 -20.99 -3.10
N ILE A 10 -1.11 -21.96 -3.70
CA ILE A 10 -0.70 -23.38 -3.65
C ILE A 10 0.65 -23.57 -4.36
N LEU A 11 0.82 -22.97 -5.54
CA LEU A 11 2.09 -23.08 -6.29
C LEU A 11 3.26 -22.52 -5.48
N ILE A 12 3.12 -21.33 -4.91
CA ILE A 12 4.14 -20.69 -4.08
C ILE A 12 4.41 -21.55 -2.85
N GLY A 13 3.37 -22.02 -2.16
CA GLY A 13 3.53 -22.90 -0.98
C GLY A 13 4.28 -24.20 -1.28
N VAL A 14 4.00 -24.82 -2.43
CA VAL A 14 4.74 -26.02 -2.88
C VAL A 14 6.21 -25.69 -3.17
N LEU A 15 6.49 -24.60 -3.87
CA LEU A 15 7.87 -24.21 -4.21
C LEU A 15 8.68 -23.88 -2.96
N VAL A 16 8.13 -23.10 -2.03
CA VAL A 16 8.78 -22.77 -0.75
C VAL A 16 8.96 -24.03 0.11
N GLY A 17 7.95 -24.90 0.17
CA GLY A 17 8.04 -26.14 0.95
C GLY A 17 9.08 -27.14 0.42
N LEU A 18 9.41 -27.10 -0.87
CA LEU A 18 10.45 -27.93 -1.47
C LEU A 18 11.87 -27.38 -1.29
N GLU A 19 12.04 -26.11 -0.95
CA GLU A 19 13.35 -25.44 -0.88
C GLU A 19 14.26 -26.11 0.16
N ILE A 20 13.83 -26.21 1.40
CA ILE A 20 14.64 -26.79 2.49
C ILE A 20 14.99 -28.24 2.23
N PRO A 21 14.07 -29.15 1.86
CA PRO A 21 14.40 -30.54 1.53
C PRO A 21 15.42 -30.69 0.38
N LEU A 22 15.28 -29.88 -0.66
CA LEU A 22 16.19 -29.89 -1.81
C LEU A 22 17.59 -29.40 -1.44
N LEU A 23 17.69 -28.27 -0.72
CA LEU A 23 18.97 -27.75 -0.23
C LEU A 23 19.64 -28.72 0.71
N THR A 24 18.89 -29.33 1.63
CA THR A 24 19.41 -30.33 2.55
C THR A 24 20.02 -31.49 1.79
N ARG A 25 19.33 -32.04 0.79
CA ARG A 25 19.84 -33.18 -0.01
C ARG A 25 21.10 -32.81 -0.78
N ILE A 26 21.14 -31.64 -1.44
CA ILE A 26 22.31 -31.23 -2.23
C ILE A 26 23.55 -31.02 -1.34
N ILE A 27 23.37 -30.44 -0.15
CA ILE A 27 24.50 -30.15 0.74
C ILE A 27 24.95 -31.42 1.45
N GLU A 28 24.02 -32.29 1.87
CA GLU A 28 24.34 -33.56 2.54
C GLU A 28 25.19 -34.44 1.67
N GLU A 29 24.91 -34.58 0.38
CA GLU A 29 25.70 -35.35 -0.57
C GLU A 29 27.19 -34.93 -0.60
N ASN A 30 27.50 -33.67 -0.22
CA ASN A 30 28.86 -33.13 -0.22
C ASN A 30 29.46 -32.92 1.19
N ALA A 31 28.64 -32.70 2.21
CA ALA A 31 29.09 -32.34 3.56
C ALA A 31 29.10 -33.51 4.57
N GLY A 32 28.43 -34.61 4.28
CA GLY A 32 28.48 -35.86 5.06
C GLY A 32 27.90 -35.80 6.48
N ASN A 33 27.31 -34.66 6.92
CA ASN A 33 26.75 -34.53 8.27
C ASN A 33 25.41 -33.79 8.24
N LEU A 34 24.33 -34.54 8.15
CA LEU A 34 22.96 -34.05 8.05
C LEU A 34 22.59 -33.05 9.16
N ARG A 35 23.02 -33.31 10.41
CA ARG A 35 22.67 -32.44 11.54
C ARG A 35 23.26 -31.03 11.41
N ILE A 36 24.53 -30.95 11.01
CA ILE A 36 25.20 -29.65 10.82
C ILE A 36 24.57 -28.90 9.62
N THR A 37 24.32 -29.63 8.54
CA THR A 37 23.71 -29.10 7.33
C THR A 37 22.33 -28.49 7.61
N LEU A 38 21.46 -29.26 8.27
CA LEU A 38 20.11 -28.73 8.64
C LEU A 38 20.20 -27.53 9.55
N SER A 39 21.06 -27.55 10.58
CA SER A 39 21.24 -26.41 11.49
C SER A 39 21.70 -25.17 10.75
N SER A 40 22.59 -25.29 9.79
CA SER A 40 23.09 -24.18 8.99
C SER A 40 21.97 -23.60 8.08
N ILE A 41 21.24 -24.47 7.37
CA ILE A 41 20.15 -24.06 6.49
C ILE A 41 19.11 -23.28 7.27
N PHE A 42 18.61 -23.82 8.38
CA PHE A 42 17.62 -23.12 9.22
C PHE A 42 18.17 -21.81 9.80
N SER A 43 19.45 -21.77 10.18
CA SER A 43 20.05 -20.54 10.71
C SER A 43 20.05 -19.42 9.66
N PHE A 44 20.44 -19.72 8.42
CA PHE A 44 20.41 -18.75 7.33
C PHE A 44 18.98 -18.37 6.92
N ASP A 45 18.06 -19.33 6.92
CA ASP A 45 16.65 -19.08 6.62
C ASP A 45 16.04 -18.09 7.63
N TYR A 46 16.22 -18.34 8.93
CA TYR A 46 15.74 -17.44 9.98
C TYR A 46 16.39 -16.05 9.94
N ILE A 47 17.70 -15.97 9.70
CA ILE A 47 18.40 -14.68 9.57
C ILE A 47 17.87 -13.94 8.33
N GLY A 48 17.70 -14.62 7.21
CA GLY A 48 17.13 -14.05 5.99
C GLY A 48 15.69 -13.58 6.18
N GLY A 49 14.87 -14.41 6.83
CA GLY A 49 13.48 -14.06 7.16
C GLY A 49 13.38 -12.84 8.08
N LEU A 50 14.24 -12.76 9.12
CA LEU A 50 14.32 -11.59 10.00
C LEU A 50 14.75 -10.34 9.22
N ALA A 51 15.82 -10.44 8.43
CA ALA A 51 16.29 -9.32 7.62
C ALA A 51 15.23 -8.85 6.63
N GLY A 52 14.55 -9.77 5.96
CA GLY A 52 13.46 -9.48 5.02
C GLY A 52 12.25 -8.84 5.69
N SER A 53 11.83 -9.33 6.87
CA SER A 53 10.69 -8.80 7.61
C SER A 53 10.90 -7.36 8.11
N ILE A 54 12.15 -6.97 8.34
CA ILE A 54 12.53 -5.60 8.70
C ILE A 54 12.70 -4.72 7.45
N ALA A 55 13.45 -5.21 6.46
CA ALA A 55 13.78 -4.44 5.27
C ALA A 55 12.54 -4.14 4.39
N PHE A 56 11.59 -5.08 4.31
CA PHE A 56 10.41 -4.92 3.46
C PHE A 56 9.56 -3.71 3.86
N PRO A 57 9.02 -3.61 5.11
CA PRO A 57 8.17 -2.50 5.52
C PRO A 57 8.92 -1.18 5.72
N LEU A 58 10.20 -1.21 6.16
CA LEU A 58 10.92 0.01 6.53
C LEU A 58 11.70 0.64 5.36
N LEU A 59 12.16 -0.17 4.40
CA LEU A 59 13.01 0.31 3.32
C LEU A 59 12.39 0.10 1.94
N LEU A 60 11.98 -1.13 1.61
CA LEU A 60 11.57 -1.46 0.26
C LEU A 60 10.21 -0.88 -0.08
N LEU A 61 9.22 -1.11 0.76
CA LEU A 61 7.85 -0.67 0.50
C LEU A 61 7.71 0.86 0.43
N PRO A 62 8.26 1.65 1.38
CA PRO A 62 8.13 3.11 1.34
C PRO A 62 8.85 3.77 0.16
N GLN A 63 9.98 3.19 -0.29
CA GLN A 63 10.80 3.78 -1.35
C GLN A 63 10.42 3.31 -2.75
N LEU A 64 10.01 2.06 -2.91
CA LEU A 64 9.79 1.42 -4.21
C LEU A 64 8.32 1.09 -4.49
N GLY A 65 7.48 1.02 -3.46
CA GLY A 65 6.12 0.53 -3.59
C GLY A 65 6.04 -0.98 -3.84
N TYR A 66 4.82 -1.51 -3.91
CA TYR A 66 4.58 -2.96 -4.00
C TYR A 66 5.13 -3.59 -5.28
N PHE A 67 4.88 -3.00 -6.45
CA PHE A 67 5.25 -3.59 -7.74
C PHE A 67 6.77 -3.59 -7.95
N SER A 68 7.43 -2.46 -7.74
CA SER A 68 8.89 -2.37 -7.92
C SER A 68 9.64 -3.25 -6.93
N THR A 69 9.15 -3.37 -5.68
CA THR A 69 9.72 -4.28 -4.70
C THR A 69 9.58 -5.73 -5.15
N ALA A 70 8.42 -6.14 -5.67
CA ALA A 70 8.22 -7.49 -6.18
C ALA A 70 9.19 -7.81 -7.35
N PHE A 71 9.38 -6.88 -8.27
CA PHE A 71 10.34 -7.05 -9.37
C PHE A 71 11.79 -7.11 -8.88
N LEU A 72 12.16 -6.30 -7.89
CA LEU A 72 13.49 -6.32 -7.28
C LEU A 72 13.78 -7.68 -6.64
N VAL A 73 12.87 -8.18 -5.80
CA VAL A 73 13.02 -9.51 -5.14
C VAL A 73 13.10 -10.62 -6.19
N GLY A 74 12.27 -10.55 -7.23
CA GLY A 74 12.35 -11.51 -8.32
C GLY A 74 13.67 -11.44 -9.08
N ALA A 75 14.23 -10.26 -9.33
CA ALA A 75 15.53 -10.08 -9.95
C ALA A 75 16.68 -10.67 -9.08
N MET A 76 16.59 -10.54 -7.74
CA MET A 76 17.52 -11.19 -6.83
C MET A 76 17.45 -12.71 -6.95
N ASN A 77 16.27 -13.32 -7.01
CA ASN A 77 16.08 -14.76 -7.22
C ASN A 77 16.65 -15.24 -8.56
N LEU A 78 16.49 -14.46 -9.62
CA LEU A 78 17.11 -14.75 -10.92
C LEU A 78 18.64 -14.66 -10.85
N GLY A 79 19.19 -13.71 -10.12
CA GLY A 79 20.62 -13.58 -9.87
C GLY A 79 21.18 -14.82 -9.15
N ILE A 80 20.50 -15.30 -8.12
CA ILE A 80 20.83 -16.53 -7.40
C ILE A 80 20.75 -17.73 -8.36
N SER A 81 19.70 -17.83 -9.16
CA SER A 81 19.52 -18.90 -10.15
C SER A 81 20.65 -18.93 -11.18
N LEU A 82 21.10 -17.77 -11.67
CA LEU A 82 22.27 -17.64 -12.55
C LEU A 82 23.55 -18.10 -11.85
N PHE A 83 23.77 -17.65 -10.62
CA PHE A 83 24.94 -18.05 -9.84
C PHE A 83 25.01 -19.57 -9.68
N ILE A 84 23.89 -20.22 -9.31
CA ILE A 84 23.81 -21.68 -9.18
C ILE A 84 24.07 -22.35 -10.52
N LEU A 85 23.46 -21.87 -11.61
CA LEU A 85 23.61 -22.46 -12.94
C LEU A 85 25.07 -22.40 -13.44
N TYR A 86 25.80 -21.32 -13.16
CA TYR A 86 27.20 -21.20 -13.53
C TYR A 86 28.13 -21.98 -12.62
N SER A 87 27.91 -21.98 -11.30
CA SER A 87 28.78 -22.66 -10.32
C SER A 87 28.63 -24.16 -10.39
N TYR A 88 27.42 -24.67 -10.63
CA TYR A 88 27.11 -26.10 -10.62
C TYR A 88 26.76 -26.66 -12.00
N ARG A 89 27.21 -26.00 -13.08
CA ARG A 89 26.91 -26.39 -14.47
C ARG A 89 27.22 -27.85 -14.82
N GLN A 90 28.19 -28.43 -14.16
CA GLN A 90 28.63 -29.84 -14.40
C GLN A 90 27.59 -30.88 -13.90
N TYR A 91 26.74 -30.47 -12.94
CA TYR A 91 25.71 -31.36 -12.39
C TYR A 91 24.33 -31.10 -13.01
N ILE A 92 24.17 -29.99 -13.75
CA ILE A 92 22.90 -29.58 -14.31
C ILE A 92 22.84 -29.97 -15.78
N GLY A 93 21.91 -30.91 -16.10
CA GLY A 93 21.60 -31.23 -17.50
C GLY A 93 20.91 -30.09 -18.21
N ARG A 94 21.03 -30.02 -19.56
CA ARG A 94 20.31 -29.02 -20.41
C ARG A 94 20.55 -27.57 -19.98
N THR A 95 21.77 -27.20 -19.63
CA THR A 95 22.13 -25.85 -19.19
C THR A 95 21.72 -24.75 -20.16
N ALA A 96 21.67 -25.05 -21.47
CA ALA A 96 21.21 -24.13 -22.50
C ALA A 96 19.73 -23.76 -22.31
N LEU A 97 18.88 -24.74 -22.01
CA LEU A 97 17.45 -24.51 -21.76
C LEU A 97 17.25 -23.61 -20.53
N TRP A 98 17.93 -23.91 -19.43
CA TRP A 98 17.83 -23.11 -18.20
C TRP A 98 18.32 -21.68 -18.39
N LYS A 99 19.41 -21.47 -19.15
CA LYS A 99 19.85 -20.11 -19.53
C LYS A 99 18.77 -19.34 -20.28
N VAL A 100 18.15 -19.97 -21.27
CA VAL A 100 17.06 -19.34 -22.05
C VAL A 100 15.90 -18.95 -21.14
N ILE A 101 15.47 -19.85 -20.23
CA ILE A 101 14.38 -19.57 -19.29
C ILE A 101 14.75 -18.37 -18.40
N ILE A 102 15.94 -18.36 -17.81
CA ILE A 102 16.38 -17.29 -16.90
C ILE A 102 16.48 -15.96 -17.64
N TYR A 103 17.02 -15.93 -18.88
CA TYR A 103 17.11 -14.69 -19.65
C TYR A 103 15.75 -14.18 -20.10
N ILE A 104 14.82 -15.06 -20.49
CA ILE A 104 13.45 -14.66 -20.84
C ILE A 104 12.73 -14.12 -19.61
N SER A 105 12.86 -14.80 -18.45
CA SER A 105 12.28 -14.33 -17.19
C SER A 105 12.88 -12.99 -16.78
N GLY A 106 14.19 -12.80 -16.90
CA GLY A 106 14.88 -11.55 -16.62
C GLY A 106 14.40 -10.40 -17.52
N ALA A 107 14.28 -10.67 -18.82
CA ALA A 107 13.73 -9.68 -19.75
C ALA A 107 12.28 -9.31 -19.40
N GLY A 108 11.46 -10.32 -19.05
CA GLY A 108 10.08 -10.10 -18.58
C GLY A 108 10.02 -9.25 -17.30
N MET A 109 10.95 -9.47 -16.36
CA MET A 109 11.03 -8.67 -15.13
C MET A 109 11.47 -7.24 -15.38
N ILE A 110 12.47 -7.03 -16.24
CA ILE A 110 12.90 -5.68 -16.62
C ILE A 110 11.73 -4.96 -17.30
N MET A 111 11.04 -5.61 -18.23
CA MET A 111 9.87 -5.05 -18.88
C MET A 111 8.74 -4.75 -17.87
N GLY A 112 8.45 -5.67 -16.96
CA GLY A 112 7.49 -5.48 -15.88
C GLY A 112 7.84 -4.28 -14.99
N MET A 113 9.12 -4.10 -14.65
CA MET A 113 9.58 -2.95 -13.87
C MET A 113 9.40 -1.63 -14.62
N LEU A 114 9.75 -1.58 -15.91
CA LEU A 114 9.57 -0.39 -16.74
C LEU A 114 8.11 0.01 -16.93
N PHE A 115 7.21 -0.96 -16.94
CA PHE A 115 5.77 -0.74 -17.09
C PHE A 115 4.99 -0.88 -15.78
N SER A 116 5.67 -0.93 -14.64
CA SER A 116 5.05 -1.15 -13.32
C SER A 116 3.96 -0.15 -12.98
N GLU A 117 4.15 1.13 -13.27
CA GLU A 117 3.15 2.18 -13.03
C GLU A 117 1.89 2.00 -13.91
N ASN A 118 2.08 1.65 -15.18
CA ASN A 118 0.97 1.40 -16.10
C ASN A 118 0.18 0.14 -15.70
N LEU A 119 0.90 -0.91 -15.25
CA LEU A 119 0.29 -2.13 -14.73
C LEU A 119 -0.47 -1.84 -13.43
N ALA A 120 0.14 -1.11 -12.51
CA ALA A 120 -0.47 -0.73 -11.25
C ALA A 120 -1.76 0.08 -11.47
N SER A 121 -1.70 1.11 -12.31
CA SER A 121 -2.87 1.95 -12.63
C SER A 121 -3.97 1.17 -13.36
N GLY A 122 -3.61 0.25 -14.27
CA GLY A 122 -4.57 -0.60 -14.96
C GLY A 122 -5.28 -1.58 -14.03
N ILE A 123 -4.54 -2.22 -13.11
CA ILE A 123 -5.10 -3.11 -12.10
C ILE A 123 -5.96 -2.31 -11.12
N GLU A 124 -5.46 -1.17 -10.66
CA GLU A 124 -6.19 -0.30 -9.74
C GLU A 124 -7.51 0.19 -10.35
N GLN A 125 -7.50 0.64 -11.61
CA GLN A 125 -8.73 1.01 -12.30
C GLN A 125 -9.73 -0.14 -12.35
N GLY A 126 -9.26 -1.38 -12.46
CA GLY A 126 -10.10 -2.59 -12.45
C GLY A 126 -10.75 -2.90 -11.08
N LEU A 127 -10.21 -2.37 -9.98
CA LEU A 127 -10.77 -2.54 -8.64
C LEU A 127 -11.94 -1.59 -8.36
N TYR A 128 -12.01 -0.46 -9.08
CA TYR A 128 -13.04 0.55 -8.89
C TYR A 128 -13.99 0.55 -10.09
N ARG A 129 -15.29 0.72 -9.78
CA ARG A 129 -16.33 0.80 -10.81
C ARG A 129 -16.22 2.07 -11.64
N ASP A 130 -15.83 3.17 -10.99
CA ASP A 130 -15.78 4.50 -11.57
C ASP A 130 -14.35 4.85 -11.96
N LYS A 131 -14.19 5.86 -12.82
CA LYS A 131 -12.86 6.28 -13.28
C LYS A 131 -12.02 6.79 -12.11
N VAL A 132 -10.86 6.18 -11.89
CA VAL A 132 -9.83 6.69 -10.98
C VAL A 132 -9.25 7.96 -11.57
N ILE A 133 -9.31 9.07 -10.82
CA ILE A 133 -8.81 10.39 -11.21
C ILE A 133 -7.59 10.83 -10.39
N TYR A 134 -7.37 10.19 -9.25
CA TYR A 134 -6.20 10.38 -8.39
C TYR A 134 -5.94 9.11 -7.60
N SER A 135 -4.67 8.81 -7.39
CA SER A 135 -4.24 7.65 -6.60
C SER A 135 -2.85 7.90 -6.04
N GLU A 136 -2.71 7.78 -4.74
CA GLU A 136 -1.44 7.97 -4.04
C GLU A 136 -1.32 7.02 -2.85
N GLN A 137 -0.10 6.51 -2.65
CA GLN A 137 0.26 5.74 -1.46
C GLN A 137 1.00 6.65 -0.51
N THR A 138 0.39 6.99 0.62
CA THR A 138 1.06 7.70 1.70
C THR A 138 1.77 6.73 2.64
N PRO A 139 2.56 7.19 3.60
CA PRO A 139 3.13 6.32 4.64
C PRO A 139 2.08 5.58 5.48
N TYR A 140 0.86 6.11 5.56
CA TYR A 140 -0.21 5.60 6.42
C TYR A 140 -1.26 4.80 5.65
N GLN A 141 -1.58 5.22 4.41
CA GLN A 141 -2.75 4.70 3.72
C GLN A 141 -2.72 4.92 2.21
N LYS A 142 -3.53 4.16 1.49
CA LYS A 142 -3.75 4.35 0.06
C LYS A 142 -4.95 5.25 -0.16
N LEU A 143 -4.73 6.39 -0.82
CA LEU A 143 -5.75 7.35 -1.19
C LEU A 143 -6.15 7.14 -2.66
N VAL A 144 -7.45 7.02 -2.93
CA VAL A 144 -7.96 6.91 -4.29
C VAL A 144 -9.19 7.80 -4.45
N LEU A 145 -9.16 8.67 -5.45
CA LEU A 145 -10.34 9.42 -5.88
C LEU A 145 -10.89 8.81 -7.17
N THR A 146 -12.17 8.57 -7.16
CA THR A 146 -12.91 8.19 -8.38
C THR A 146 -13.94 9.25 -8.73
N LYS A 147 -14.30 9.29 -10.02
CA LYS A 147 -15.31 10.20 -10.51
C LYS A 147 -16.25 9.52 -11.48
N HIS A 148 -17.56 9.67 -11.23
CA HIS A 148 -18.60 9.28 -12.14
C HIS A 148 -19.56 10.46 -12.35
N LYS A 149 -19.54 11.04 -13.56
CA LYS A 149 -20.27 12.29 -13.85
C LYS A 149 -19.86 13.41 -12.87
N ASP A 150 -20.79 13.84 -12.03
CA ASP A 150 -20.56 14.88 -11.03
C ASP A 150 -20.27 14.31 -9.63
N ASP A 151 -20.38 12.99 -9.45
CA ASP A 151 -20.11 12.31 -8.18
C ASP A 151 -18.61 12.00 -8.04
N VAL A 152 -17.99 12.52 -6.99
CA VAL A 152 -16.61 12.27 -6.59
C VAL A 152 -16.62 11.46 -5.31
N ARG A 153 -15.80 10.40 -5.28
CA ARG A 153 -15.70 9.50 -4.14
C ARG A 153 -14.26 9.38 -3.69
N LEU A 154 -14.04 9.55 -2.40
CA LEU A 154 -12.76 9.28 -1.76
C LEU A 154 -12.79 7.87 -1.16
N TYR A 155 -11.75 7.11 -1.45
CA TYR A 155 -11.47 5.82 -0.82
C TYR A 155 -10.15 5.88 -0.08
N ILE A 156 -10.14 5.29 1.11
CA ILE A 156 -8.94 5.09 1.93
C ILE A 156 -8.79 3.59 2.15
N ASN A 157 -7.66 3.03 1.73
CA ASN A 157 -7.38 1.58 1.78
C ASN A 157 -8.52 0.74 1.14
N GLY A 158 -9.09 1.23 0.04
CA GLY A 158 -10.19 0.57 -0.67
C GLY A 158 -11.58 0.75 -0.05
N ASN A 159 -11.69 1.38 1.12
CA ASN A 159 -12.96 1.66 1.79
C ASN A 159 -13.43 3.09 1.44
N ILE A 160 -14.71 3.22 1.09
CA ILE A 160 -15.29 4.53 0.79
C ILE A 160 -15.34 5.39 2.06
N GLN A 161 -14.80 6.59 1.98
CA GLN A 161 -14.89 7.59 3.05
C GLN A 161 -16.09 8.50 2.83
N PHE A 162 -16.24 9.00 1.61
CA PHE A 162 -17.42 9.74 1.24
C PHE A 162 -17.73 9.61 -0.27
N SER A 163 -18.98 9.87 -0.63
CA SER A 163 -19.44 10.16 -1.98
C SER A 163 -20.07 11.56 -1.95
N SER A 164 -19.69 12.42 -2.90
CA SER A 164 -20.18 13.80 -2.96
C SER A 164 -21.69 13.91 -3.11
N SER A 165 -22.35 12.83 -3.52
CA SER A 165 -23.80 12.79 -3.71
C SER A 165 -24.58 12.65 -2.40
N ASP A 166 -24.00 12.10 -1.32
CA ASP A 166 -24.73 11.81 -0.07
C ASP A 166 -23.94 12.04 1.23
N GLU A 167 -22.69 12.53 1.14
CA GLU A 167 -21.82 12.81 2.29
C GLU A 167 -22.47 13.71 3.35
N TYR A 168 -23.32 14.63 2.90
CA TYR A 168 -23.99 15.58 3.78
C TYR A 168 -24.80 14.89 4.88
N ARG A 169 -25.39 13.74 4.61
CA ARG A 169 -26.15 12.97 5.60
C ARG A 169 -25.32 12.57 6.80
N TYR A 170 -24.08 12.16 6.53
CA TYR A 170 -23.12 11.79 7.57
C TYR A 170 -22.60 13.03 8.31
N HIS A 171 -22.09 14.02 7.56
CA HIS A 171 -21.43 15.17 8.16
C HIS A 171 -22.38 16.11 8.89
N GLU A 172 -23.58 16.30 8.38
CA GLU A 172 -24.64 17.05 9.10
C GLU A 172 -25.04 16.36 10.40
N ALA A 173 -25.25 15.04 10.39
CA ALA A 173 -25.59 14.29 11.60
C ALA A 173 -24.44 14.30 12.61
N LEU A 174 -23.19 14.10 12.15
CA LEU A 174 -21.99 14.11 12.98
C LEU A 174 -21.81 15.45 13.69
N VAL A 175 -22.02 16.55 13.01
CA VAL A 175 -21.73 17.89 13.55
C VAL A 175 -22.95 18.51 14.24
N HIS A 176 -24.12 18.51 13.60
CA HIS A 176 -25.25 19.28 14.14
C HIS A 176 -25.87 18.66 15.38
N VAL A 177 -25.79 17.34 15.55
CA VAL A 177 -26.33 16.69 16.77
C VAL A 177 -25.57 17.15 18.02
N PRO A 178 -24.24 16.97 18.14
CA PRO A 178 -23.51 17.46 19.31
C PRO A 178 -23.50 18.98 19.44
N MET A 179 -23.40 19.69 18.32
CA MET A 179 -23.45 21.15 18.32
C MET A 179 -24.79 21.72 18.82
N SER A 180 -25.87 21.01 18.63
CA SER A 180 -27.19 21.42 19.17
C SER A 180 -27.33 21.18 20.67
N ALA A 181 -26.65 20.15 21.17
CA ALA A 181 -26.70 19.78 22.60
C ALA A 181 -25.85 20.70 23.46
N GLU A 182 -24.77 21.29 22.92
CA GLU A 182 -23.82 22.13 23.65
C GLU A 182 -24.23 23.61 23.55
N LYS A 183 -24.21 24.31 24.70
CA LYS A 183 -24.50 25.76 24.77
C LYS A 183 -23.30 26.63 24.47
N LYS A 184 -22.08 26.18 24.83
CA LYS A 184 -20.81 26.89 24.61
C LYS A 184 -20.08 26.26 23.43
N ARG A 185 -20.13 26.87 22.28
CA ARG A 185 -19.60 26.33 20.99
C ARG A 185 -18.44 27.19 20.43
N GLU A 186 -17.71 27.88 21.28
CA GLU A 186 -16.64 28.77 20.82
C GLU A 186 -15.43 28.04 20.27
N LYS A 187 -15.11 26.86 20.83
CA LYS A 187 -13.97 26.03 20.43
C LYS A 187 -14.43 24.61 20.12
N VAL A 188 -14.03 24.11 19.00
CA VAL A 188 -14.38 22.76 18.53
C VAL A 188 -13.11 21.99 18.20
N LEU A 189 -13.03 20.75 18.66
CA LEU A 189 -11.99 19.80 18.30
C LEU A 189 -12.60 18.72 17.40
N ILE A 190 -11.94 18.45 16.28
CA ILE A 190 -12.29 17.40 15.32
C ILE A 190 -11.10 16.43 15.26
N LEU A 191 -11.33 15.16 15.55
CA LEU A 191 -10.35 14.10 15.47
C LEU A 191 -10.59 13.28 14.20
N GLY A 192 -9.62 13.29 13.27
CA GLY A 192 -9.80 12.86 11.89
C GLY A 192 -10.57 13.89 11.06
N GLY A 193 -10.97 13.52 9.85
CA GLY A 193 -11.76 14.39 8.97
C GLY A 193 -10.92 15.41 8.19
N GLY A 194 -9.72 15.03 7.80
CA GLY A 194 -8.84 15.82 6.92
C GLY A 194 -9.46 16.17 5.57
N ASP A 195 -10.64 15.62 5.25
CA ASP A 195 -11.44 16.00 4.08
C ASP A 195 -12.06 17.39 4.19
N GLY A 196 -12.16 17.95 5.41
CA GLY A 196 -12.70 19.27 5.68
C GLY A 196 -14.23 19.35 5.67
N LEU A 197 -14.95 18.24 5.47
CA LEU A 197 -16.41 18.26 5.37
C LEU A 197 -17.07 18.51 6.75
N ALA A 198 -16.53 17.92 7.81
CA ALA A 198 -16.96 18.26 9.17
C ALA A 198 -16.63 19.71 9.54
N VAL A 199 -15.46 20.21 9.12
CA VAL A 199 -15.08 21.63 9.31
C VAL A 199 -16.06 22.56 8.64
N ARG A 200 -16.49 22.25 7.39
CA ARG A 200 -17.52 22.98 6.65
C ARG A 200 -18.81 23.12 7.48
N GLU A 201 -19.28 22.03 8.07
CA GLU A 201 -20.49 22.04 8.87
C GLU A 201 -20.33 22.85 10.17
N VAL A 202 -19.17 22.73 10.85
CA VAL A 202 -18.88 23.50 12.07
C VAL A 202 -18.81 25.00 11.78
N LEU A 203 -18.30 25.41 10.62
CA LEU A 203 -18.19 26.80 10.24
C LEU A 203 -19.55 27.49 10.02
N LYS A 204 -20.65 26.75 9.87
CA LYS A 204 -22.02 27.28 9.82
C LYS A 204 -22.46 27.93 11.13
N TYR A 205 -21.79 27.62 12.24
CA TYR A 205 -22.07 28.18 13.55
C TYR A 205 -21.25 29.45 13.78
N LYS A 206 -21.91 30.57 13.85
CA LYS A 206 -21.25 31.91 13.96
C LYS A 206 -20.50 32.09 15.27
N GLU A 207 -20.93 31.40 16.33
CA GLU A 207 -20.33 31.41 17.67
C GLU A 207 -18.95 30.73 17.71
N VAL A 208 -18.67 29.88 16.76
CA VAL A 208 -17.36 29.19 16.70
C VAL A 208 -16.28 30.20 16.35
N GLN A 209 -15.31 30.32 17.25
CA GLN A 209 -14.14 31.19 17.12
C GLN A 209 -12.91 30.45 16.66
N GLN A 210 -12.75 29.19 17.11
CA GLN A 210 -11.58 28.37 16.82
C GLN A 210 -11.96 26.91 16.60
N ILE A 211 -11.42 26.30 15.55
CA ILE A 211 -11.53 24.89 15.24
C ILE A 211 -10.11 24.28 15.28
N TYR A 212 -9.97 23.17 15.94
CA TYR A 212 -8.76 22.35 15.95
C TYR A 212 -9.08 21.05 15.20
N LEU A 213 -8.36 20.79 14.13
CA LEU A 213 -8.44 19.54 13.36
C LEU A 213 -7.15 18.77 13.58
N VAL A 214 -7.24 17.55 14.06
CA VAL A 214 -6.11 16.64 14.21
C VAL A 214 -6.32 15.47 13.29
N ASP A 215 -5.47 15.32 12.27
CA ASP A 215 -5.52 14.21 11.32
C ASP A 215 -4.11 13.64 11.14
N LEU A 216 -4.00 12.33 11.19
CA LEU A 216 -2.72 11.63 11.14
C LEU A 216 -1.96 11.89 9.84
N ASP A 217 -2.69 11.94 8.73
CA ASP A 217 -2.11 11.96 7.39
C ASP A 217 -2.19 13.34 6.74
N ALA A 218 -1.05 14.02 6.66
CA ALA A 218 -0.93 15.32 6.02
C ALA A 218 -1.37 15.30 4.55
N GLU A 219 -1.15 14.17 3.85
CA GLU A 219 -1.51 14.04 2.44
C GLU A 219 -3.03 14.06 2.23
N VAL A 220 -3.82 13.56 3.18
CA VAL A 220 -5.29 13.67 3.13
C VAL A 220 -5.72 15.13 3.18
N THR A 221 -5.17 15.90 4.14
CA THR A 221 -5.51 17.32 4.30
C THR A 221 -5.05 18.14 3.09
N GLU A 222 -3.87 17.85 2.54
CA GLU A 222 -3.36 18.55 1.36
C GLU A 222 -4.14 18.21 0.10
N LEU A 223 -4.43 16.93 -0.14
CA LEU A 223 -5.29 16.49 -1.24
C LEU A 223 -6.64 17.20 -1.19
N CYS A 224 -7.29 17.24 -0.02
CA CYS A 224 -8.62 17.78 0.13
C CYS A 224 -8.63 19.33 0.11
N ARG A 225 -7.52 19.97 0.41
CA ARG A 225 -7.31 21.42 0.28
C ARG A 225 -7.06 21.84 -1.17
N SER A 226 -6.28 21.02 -1.92
CA SER A 226 -5.79 21.39 -3.26
C SER A 226 -6.67 20.88 -4.39
N HIS A 227 -7.27 19.66 -4.26
CA HIS A 227 -8.04 19.06 -5.34
C HIS A 227 -9.34 19.80 -5.60
N LYS A 228 -9.50 20.26 -6.83
CA LYS A 228 -10.60 21.17 -7.26
C LYS A 228 -11.99 20.68 -6.87
N ASP A 229 -12.30 19.42 -7.11
CA ASP A 229 -13.64 18.88 -6.87
C ASP A 229 -13.91 18.76 -5.36
N ILE A 230 -12.91 18.38 -4.54
CA ILE A 230 -13.06 18.26 -3.08
C ILE A 230 -13.08 19.65 -2.44
N LYS A 231 -12.21 20.56 -2.87
CA LYS A 231 -12.22 21.94 -2.40
C LYS A 231 -13.56 22.64 -2.65
N LYS A 232 -14.22 22.33 -3.77
CA LYS A 232 -15.57 22.79 -4.04
C LYS A 232 -16.59 22.17 -3.09
N LEU A 233 -16.45 20.88 -2.79
CA LEU A 233 -17.35 20.14 -1.91
C LEU A 233 -17.25 20.61 -0.47
N ASN A 234 -16.01 20.80 0.05
CA ASN A 234 -15.79 21.29 1.41
C ASN A 234 -15.85 22.83 1.52
N GLU A 235 -16.20 23.54 0.43
CA GLU A 235 -16.35 25.00 0.37
C GLU A 235 -15.08 25.75 0.82
N GLY A 236 -13.90 25.14 0.62
CA GLY A 236 -12.62 25.72 1.05
C GLY A 236 -12.46 25.81 2.57
N SER A 237 -13.18 25.00 3.33
CA SER A 237 -13.19 25.02 4.80
C SER A 237 -11.81 24.85 5.42
N LEU A 238 -10.91 24.09 4.73
CA LEU A 238 -9.54 23.88 5.17
C LEU A 238 -8.64 25.14 5.07
N ASP A 239 -9.09 26.17 4.39
CA ASP A 239 -8.40 27.48 4.29
C ASP A 239 -8.96 28.51 5.29
N SER A 240 -9.87 28.12 6.18
CA SER A 240 -10.51 29.03 7.13
C SER A 240 -9.52 29.58 8.15
N VAL A 241 -9.57 30.89 8.40
CA VAL A 241 -8.76 31.56 9.43
C VAL A 241 -9.08 31.08 10.86
N LYS A 242 -10.24 30.46 11.06
CA LYS A 242 -10.66 29.89 12.35
C LYS A 242 -10.09 28.47 12.57
N LEU A 243 -9.49 27.85 11.54
CA LEU A 243 -9.02 26.48 11.57
C LEU A 243 -7.53 26.41 11.88
N LYS A 244 -7.16 25.52 12.78
CA LYS A 244 -5.77 25.05 12.97
C LYS A 244 -5.74 23.56 12.72
N ILE A 245 -4.84 23.14 11.84
CA ILE A 245 -4.63 21.75 11.47
C ILE A 245 -3.33 21.25 12.14
N TYR A 246 -3.40 20.08 12.73
CA TYR A 246 -2.29 19.32 13.28
C TYR A 246 -2.27 17.97 12.57
N ASN A 247 -1.17 17.67 11.89
CA ASN A 247 -0.98 16.38 11.25
C ASN A 247 -0.06 15.52 12.14
N GLU A 248 -0.69 14.91 13.12
CA GLU A 248 -0.05 14.12 14.17
C GLU A 248 -1.02 13.07 14.73
N ASP A 249 -0.50 12.12 15.50
CA ASP A 249 -1.35 11.14 16.18
C ASP A 249 -2.18 11.86 17.25
N ALA A 250 -3.50 11.74 17.15
CA ALA A 250 -4.42 12.35 18.11
C ALA A 250 -4.34 11.75 19.54
N TYR A 251 -3.55 10.67 19.71
CA TYR A 251 -3.35 10.00 20.98
C TYR A 251 -2.14 10.58 21.76
N GLU A 252 -1.25 11.31 21.08
CA GLU A 252 -0.13 12.03 21.72
C GLU A 252 -0.54 13.43 22.16
#